data_a9b0f9e86a5ac55916400ef3c22ba80e
#
_entry.id   a9b0f9e86a5ac55916400ef3c22ba80e
#
_cell.length_a   1.000
_cell.length_b   1.000
_cell.length_c   1.000
_cell.angle_alpha   90.00
_cell.angle_beta   90.00
_cell.angle_gamma   90.00
#
_symmetry.space_group_name_H-M   'P 1'
#
loop_
_entity.id
_entity.type
_entity.pdbx_description
1 polymer ?
#
loop_
_entity_poly.entity_id
_entity_poly.type
_entity_poly.pdbx_seq_one_letter_code
_entity_poly.pdbx_strand_id
1 'polypeptide(L)'
;MTALTRPFRRLVDRSTDGVEPAPDHDPLEPATDAPAGIAAAAGADLASIAVDIPEADPLFAYLQSAPGPVDVGRLELESPAVQALRDADVALVVPLVTQGELIGTLNLGPRLSEQDYSTDDRRLLATLAAQAAPAIRVAQLVREQAAEAAEKERLAQELRVATLIQQQFLPRELPRLPEWQIAAFYGPARAVGGDFYDFVELPDGRIGIAVGDVTDKGVPAALVMARTHSVLRAEASRLSSPGEILSRANDLLVPEMPARMFVTCLFAVLDPATGRIVIANAGHNLPFVRSGGTVTEIRATGMPLGLLPGIRYEEVEGTIAPDSNVLLYSDGLVEAHDSDREMFGFDRLRDALVVDDAGSELLDRLLETLRTFTGPDHEQEDDITLVTLRRSAGVADSSADSTALTSFSLPGLAGNDREAMDRVAAAVADLELPPDRVDRLKTAVSEAAMNAIEYGSHGRADVPFDVDVLVTPTDVIVRVTDRALSGPVPTDPETPDLERKLAGDQKPRGWGLFLIEHMVDAIDVSADEAAGTQTVTLRIAREEKRHD
;
A
#
# COMPACT_ATOMS: atom_id res chain seq x y z
N MET A 1 21.46 7.18 1.36
CA MET A 1 21.96 7.35 2.75
C MET A 1 20.99 6.68 3.69
N THR A 2 21.45 5.73 4.42
CA THR A 2 20.81 4.63 5.14
C THR A 2 19.97 5.11 6.32
N ALA A 3 18.71 4.71 6.41
CA ALA A 3 17.90 4.85 7.61
C ALA A 3 17.56 3.45 8.16
N LEU A 4 18.11 3.16 9.33
CA LEU A 4 17.91 1.97 10.15
C LEU A 4 16.54 2.00 10.84
N THR A 5 15.70 1.00 10.60
CA THR A 5 14.53 0.68 11.42
C THR A 5 14.83 -0.50 12.33
N ARG A 6 14.68 -0.33 13.65
CA ARG A 6 14.76 -1.40 14.65
C ARG A 6 13.34 -1.93 14.97
N PRO A 7 13.15 -3.24 15.14
CA PRO A 7 11.85 -3.82 15.48
C PRO A 7 11.58 -3.79 16.99
N PHE A 8 10.31 -3.54 17.36
CA PHE A 8 9.81 -3.64 18.73
C PHE A 8 9.46 -5.08 19.11
N ARG A 9 10.01 -5.56 20.20
CA ARG A 9 9.76 -6.85 20.85
C ARG A 9 8.40 -6.85 21.57
N ARG A 10 7.55 -7.84 21.32
CA ARG A 10 6.39 -8.19 22.16
C ARG A 10 6.86 -8.87 23.45
N LEU A 11 6.43 -8.35 24.59
CA LEU A 11 6.38 -9.08 25.86
C LEU A 11 4.90 -9.37 26.15
N VAL A 12 4.57 -10.66 26.18
CA VAL A 12 3.33 -11.18 26.75
C VAL A 12 3.67 -11.59 28.17
N ASP A 13 3.02 -11.01 29.17
CA ASP A 13 2.94 -11.63 30.49
C ASP A 13 1.51 -11.61 31.02
N ARG A 14 1.11 -12.75 31.58
CA ARG A 14 -0.18 -13.03 32.18
C ARG A 14 -0.12 -12.68 33.66
N SER A 15 -1.09 -11.97 34.17
CA SER A 15 -1.70 -12.33 35.47
C SER A 15 -2.98 -11.52 35.70
N THR A 16 -4.02 -12.23 36.03
CA THR A 16 -5.30 -11.80 36.60
C THR A 16 -5.10 -11.15 37.95
N ASP A 17 -5.74 -10.01 38.21
CA ASP A 17 -6.64 -9.81 39.35
C ASP A 17 -7.08 -8.34 39.47
N GLY A 18 -8.35 -8.20 39.64
CA GLY A 18 -9.23 -7.19 40.21
C GLY A 18 -8.73 -5.74 40.41
N VAL A 19 -9.29 -4.80 39.64
CA VAL A 19 -9.38 -3.39 40.03
C VAL A 19 -10.76 -2.84 39.67
N GLU A 20 -11.39 -2.24 40.66
CA GLU A 20 -12.66 -1.51 40.59
C GLU A 20 -12.65 -0.35 39.58
N PRO A 21 -13.81 0.07 39.03
CA PRO A 21 -13.88 1.18 38.09
C PRO A 21 -13.68 2.53 38.79
N ALA A 22 -12.77 3.32 38.27
CA ALA A 22 -12.59 4.72 38.64
C ALA A 22 -13.64 5.62 37.94
N PRO A 23 -14.01 6.78 38.51
CA PRO A 23 -15.14 7.57 38.08
C PRO A 23 -14.94 8.35 36.79
N ASP A 24 -16.05 8.58 36.08
CA ASP A 24 -16.21 9.40 34.88
C ASP A 24 -15.47 10.75 34.97
N HIS A 25 -14.61 11.01 34.01
CA HIS A 25 -14.10 12.34 33.71
C HIS A 25 -14.83 12.93 32.50
N ASP A 26 -15.47 14.06 32.77
CA ASP A 26 -16.11 14.98 31.84
C ASP A 26 -15.14 15.44 30.70
N PRO A 27 -15.66 15.75 29.50
CA PRO A 27 -14.82 16.13 28.35
C PRO A 27 -14.12 17.48 28.59
N LEU A 28 -12.82 17.48 28.32
CA LEU A 28 -11.90 18.63 28.39
C LEU A 28 -12.43 19.81 27.57
N GLU A 29 -12.69 20.92 28.26
CA GLU A 29 -12.78 22.25 27.67
C GLU A 29 -11.46 22.62 26.96
N PRO A 30 -11.49 23.37 25.86
CA PRO A 30 -10.27 23.81 25.20
C PRO A 30 -9.52 24.80 26.10
N ALA A 31 -8.35 24.42 26.56
CA ALA A 31 -7.44 25.34 27.23
C ALA A 31 -7.00 26.43 26.26
N THR A 32 -7.42 27.64 26.53
CA THR A 32 -6.84 28.86 25.93
C THR A 32 -5.46 29.09 26.56
N ASP A 33 -4.40 28.56 25.91
CA ASP A 33 -3.02 28.88 26.25
C ASP A 33 -2.71 30.32 25.84
N ALA A 34 -2.79 31.22 26.83
CA ALA A 34 -2.09 32.51 26.76
C ALA A 34 -0.58 32.23 26.92
N PRO A 35 0.31 32.91 26.17
CA PRO A 35 1.74 32.67 26.25
C PRO A 35 2.25 33.01 27.65
N ALA A 36 2.68 32.01 28.39
CA ALA A 36 3.30 32.16 29.70
C ALA A 36 4.61 32.97 29.58
N GLY A 37 4.62 34.14 30.15
CA GLY A 37 5.77 35.02 30.22
C GLY A 37 6.98 34.34 30.83
N ILE A 38 8.19 34.79 30.45
CA ILE A 38 9.50 34.34 30.94
C ILE A 38 9.61 34.72 32.43
N ALA A 39 9.21 33.84 33.33
CA ALA A 39 9.35 33.98 34.76
C ALA A 39 9.81 32.68 35.44
N ALA A 40 10.99 32.19 35.08
CA ALA A 40 11.51 30.96 35.71
C ALA A 40 13.04 30.93 35.86
N ALA A 41 13.69 31.99 36.35
CA ALA A 41 15.12 31.92 36.67
C ALA A 41 15.59 32.81 37.87
N ALA A 42 14.73 33.27 38.73
CA ALA A 42 15.17 33.87 40.00
C ALA A 42 14.07 33.67 41.02
N GLY A 43 14.38 32.98 42.12
CA GLY A 43 13.46 32.69 43.23
C GLY A 43 13.03 33.94 44.01
N ALA A 44 12.27 34.80 43.37
CA ALA A 44 11.52 35.89 43.98
C ALA A 44 10.12 35.83 43.34
N ASP A 45 9.11 36.01 44.16
CA ASP A 45 7.69 36.05 43.79
C ASP A 45 7.44 37.31 42.93
N LEU A 46 7.88 37.25 41.64
CA LEU A 46 7.67 38.30 40.65
C LEU A 46 6.26 38.08 40.06
N ALA A 47 5.29 38.82 40.59
CA ALA A 47 3.98 38.90 39.97
C ALA A 47 4.16 39.33 38.51
N SER A 48 3.87 38.44 37.55
CA SER A 48 3.91 38.74 36.12
C SER A 48 2.74 39.65 35.78
N ILE A 49 3.01 40.93 35.50
CA ILE A 49 2.01 41.86 34.98
C ILE A 49 1.95 41.69 33.46
N ALA A 50 1.12 40.75 33.03
CA ALA A 50 0.85 40.53 31.58
C ALA A 50 -0.34 41.42 31.18
N VAL A 51 -0.13 42.35 30.23
CA VAL A 51 -1.18 43.12 29.60
C VAL A 51 -1.11 42.82 28.09
N ASP A 52 -2.20 42.35 27.52
CA ASP A 52 -2.30 42.12 26.10
C ASP A 52 -2.47 43.45 25.34
N ILE A 53 -1.66 43.69 24.33
CA ILE A 53 -1.69 44.88 23.49
C ILE A 53 -1.96 44.43 22.06
N PRO A 54 -3.23 44.44 21.61
CA PRO A 54 -3.56 44.04 20.23
C PRO A 54 -2.85 44.93 19.19
N GLU A 55 -2.48 44.37 18.07
CA GLU A 55 -1.84 45.11 16.96
C GLU A 55 -2.69 46.29 16.45
N ALA A 56 -4.02 46.17 16.57
CA ALA A 56 -4.97 47.22 16.20
C ALA A 56 -5.05 48.37 17.25
N ASP A 57 -4.47 48.19 18.44
CA ASP A 57 -4.49 49.22 19.47
C ASP A 57 -3.51 50.36 19.15
N PRO A 58 -3.89 51.63 19.29
CA PRO A 58 -2.99 52.76 19.05
C PRO A 58 -1.67 52.70 19.86
N LEU A 59 -1.68 52.07 21.02
CA LEU A 59 -0.48 51.88 21.84
C LEU A 59 0.56 51.01 21.16
N PHE A 60 0.12 50.02 20.37
CA PHE A 60 1.04 49.13 19.64
C PHE A 60 1.96 49.91 18.70
N ALA A 61 1.36 50.71 17.80
CA ALA A 61 2.09 51.54 16.85
C ALA A 61 2.98 52.58 17.53
N TYR A 62 2.50 53.13 18.67
CA TYR A 62 3.29 54.04 19.47
C TYR A 62 4.53 53.39 20.07
N LEU A 63 4.40 52.22 20.70
CA LEU A 63 5.51 51.45 21.30
C LEU A 63 6.50 50.96 20.25
N GLN A 64 6.01 50.59 19.09
CA GLN A 64 6.86 50.13 17.96
C GLN A 64 7.82 51.23 17.49
N SER A 65 7.38 52.52 17.55
CA SER A 65 8.16 53.69 17.13
C SER A 65 8.86 54.40 18.28
N ALA A 66 8.59 54.00 19.53
CA ALA A 66 9.14 54.69 20.71
C ALA A 66 10.66 54.50 20.80
N PRO A 67 11.43 55.58 21.05
CA PRO A 67 12.89 55.54 21.11
C PRO A 67 13.44 54.85 22.39
N GLY A 68 12.58 54.47 23.30
CA GLY A 68 12.95 53.87 24.58
C GLY A 68 11.77 53.69 25.53
N PRO A 69 12.05 53.50 26.85
CA PRO A 69 11.01 53.27 27.85
C PRO A 69 9.98 54.37 27.92
N VAL A 70 8.70 54.02 27.98
CA VAL A 70 7.55 54.89 27.93
C VAL A 70 6.90 54.94 29.31
N ASP A 71 6.65 56.15 29.81
CA ASP A 71 5.98 56.42 31.08
C ASP A 71 4.44 56.35 30.87
N VAL A 72 3.79 55.38 31.50
CA VAL A 72 2.35 55.12 31.35
C VAL A 72 1.51 56.29 31.90
N GLY A 73 2.00 56.92 32.97
CA GLY A 73 1.32 58.08 33.58
C GLY A 73 1.30 59.34 32.70
N ARG A 74 2.27 59.45 31.74
CA ARG A 74 2.40 60.61 30.82
C ARG A 74 1.80 60.34 29.43
N LEU A 75 1.26 59.13 29.22
CA LEU A 75 0.62 58.84 27.92
C LEU A 75 -0.74 59.53 27.81
N GLU A 76 -0.85 60.44 26.87
CA GLU A 76 -2.10 61.09 26.46
C GLU A 76 -2.71 60.32 25.25
N LEU A 77 -2.86 58.99 25.38
CA LEU A 77 -3.38 58.11 24.32
C LEU A 77 -4.66 57.45 24.81
N GLU A 78 -5.76 57.63 24.07
CA GLU A 78 -7.00 56.91 24.31
C GLU A 78 -6.88 55.46 23.75
N SER A 79 -6.60 54.51 24.63
CA SER A 79 -6.41 53.12 24.29
C SER A 79 -6.86 52.22 25.42
N PRO A 80 -7.61 51.14 25.16
CA PRO A 80 -7.94 50.13 26.13
C PRO A 80 -6.69 49.50 26.77
N ALA A 81 -5.61 49.30 26.01
CA ALA A 81 -4.37 48.77 26.53
C ALA A 81 -3.65 49.72 27.49
N VAL A 82 -3.69 51.05 27.25
CA VAL A 82 -3.18 52.04 28.21
C VAL A 82 -3.97 52.02 29.50
N GLN A 83 -5.28 51.87 29.45
CA GLN A 83 -6.11 51.76 30.64
C GLN A 83 -5.79 50.48 31.43
N ALA A 84 -5.65 49.36 30.72
CA ALA A 84 -5.27 48.09 31.36
C ALA A 84 -3.87 48.15 32.04
N LEU A 85 -2.90 48.84 31.41
CA LEU A 85 -1.59 49.08 32.04
C LEU A 85 -1.70 49.94 33.31
N ARG A 86 -2.57 50.99 33.32
CA ARG A 86 -2.81 51.81 34.52
C ARG A 86 -3.51 51.02 35.61
N ASP A 87 -4.51 50.23 35.27
CA ASP A 87 -5.25 49.38 36.22
C ASP A 87 -4.35 48.30 36.85
N ALA A 88 -3.32 47.86 36.10
CA ALA A 88 -2.28 46.94 36.56
C ALA A 88 -1.11 47.62 37.30
N ASP A 89 -1.22 48.93 37.64
CA ASP A 89 -0.21 49.73 38.32
C ASP A 89 1.17 49.71 37.60
N VAL A 90 1.17 49.69 36.27
CA VAL A 90 2.40 49.77 35.45
C VAL A 90 2.83 51.24 35.38
N ALA A 91 4.02 51.55 35.87
CA ALA A 91 4.61 52.89 35.81
C ALA A 91 5.40 53.12 34.52
N LEU A 92 6.11 52.08 34.02
CA LEU A 92 6.99 52.18 32.87
C LEU A 92 6.82 50.96 31.95
N VAL A 93 6.65 51.19 30.66
CA VAL A 93 6.68 50.14 29.63
C VAL A 93 7.96 50.28 28.81
N VAL A 94 8.73 49.20 28.72
CA VAL A 94 9.94 49.14 27.90
C VAL A 94 9.64 48.31 26.66
N PRO A 95 9.57 48.91 25.48
CA PRO A 95 9.29 48.17 24.27
C PRO A 95 10.48 47.29 23.86
N LEU A 96 10.21 46.07 23.48
CA LEU A 96 11.18 45.12 22.91
C LEU A 96 10.98 45.15 21.41
N VAL A 97 11.78 45.95 20.71
CA VAL A 97 11.70 46.13 19.26
C VAL A 97 12.95 45.55 18.59
N THR A 98 12.76 44.79 17.55
CA THR A 98 13.84 44.28 16.71
C THR A 98 13.42 44.37 15.23
N GLN A 99 14.33 44.86 14.37
CA GLN A 99 14.08 45.08 12.96
C GLN A 99 12.81 45.89 12.63
N GLY A 100 12.41 46.80 13.55
CA GLY A 100 11.21 47.61 13.40
C GLY A 100 9.90 46.92 13.81
N GLU A 101 9.94 45.71 14.34
CA GLU A 101 8.79 44.94 14.84
C GLU A 101 8.79 44.96 16.38
N LEU A 102 7.65 45.28 16.99
CA LEU A 102 7.42 45.18 18.44
C LEU A 102 7.10 43.70 18.76
N ILE A 103 8.04 43.02 19.40
CA ILE A 103 7.93 41.58 19.74
C ILE A 103 7.39 41.35 21.15
N GLY A 104 7.28 42.38 21.94
CA GLY A 104 6.78 42.32 23.32
C GLY A 104 7.08 43.59 24.09
N THR A 105 6.68 43.60 25.36
CA THR A 105 6.93 44.69 26.32
C THR A 105 7.44 44.15 27.64
N LEU A 106 8.31 44.91 28.29
CA LEU A 106 8.66 44.70 29.70
C LEU A 106 7.91 45.75 30.50
N ASN A 107 6.93 45.32 31.31
CA ASN A 107 6.10 46.18 32.12
C ASN A 107 6.68 46.25 33.53
N LEU A 108 6.91 47.46 34.03
CA LEU A 108 7.50 47.71 35.32
C LEU A 108 6.54 48.56 36.18
N GLY A 109 6.28 48.10 37.38
CA GLY A 109 5.52 48.87 38.38
C GLY A 109 6.33 50.03 38.97
N PRO A 110 5.78 50.76 39.96
CA PRO A 110 6.50 51.79 40.71
C PRO A 110 7.75 51.23 41.43
N ARG A 111 8.77 52.06 41.57
CA ARG A 111 9.98 51.66 42.29
C ARG A 111 9.66 51.49 43.77
N LEU A 112 10.27 50.51 44.42
CA LEU A 112 10.17 50.30 45.88
C LEU A 112 10.65 51.48 46.70
N SER A 113 11.45 52.38 46.11
CA SER A 113 11.94 53.62 46.77
C SER A 113 10.98 54.78 46.63
N GLU A 114 9.80 54.61 46.05
CA GLU A 114 8.80 55.67 45.75
C GLU A 114 9.33 56.84 44.91
N GLN A 115 10.51 56.67 44.25
CA GLN A 115 11.10 57.65 43.34
C GLN A 115 10.80 57.32 41.92
N ASP A 116 10.67 58.33 41.07
CA ASP A 116 10.53 58.13 39.61
C ASP A 116 11.76 57.43 39.00
N TYR A 117 11.57 56.70 37.90
CA TYR A 117 12.68 56.13 37.10
C TYR A 117 13.55 57.24 36.56
N SER A 118 14.84 57.25 36.95
CA SER A 118 15.81 58.26 36.53
C SER A 118 16.15 58.11 35.02
N THR A 119 16.81 59.11 34.45
CA THR A 119 17.29 59.06 33.05
C THR A 119 18.29 57.93 32.87
N ASP A 120 19.11 57.62 33.85
CA ASP A 120 20.09 56.54 33.77
C ASP A 120 19.42 55.18 33.86
N ASP A 121 18.36 55.00 34.69
CA ASP A 121 17.54 53.78 34.72
C ASP A 121 16.91 53.52 33.36
N ARG A 122 16.30 54.55 32.76
CA ARG A 122 15.67 54.45 31.44
C ARG A 122 16.65 54.09 30.33
N ARG A 123 17.87 54.66 30.37
CA ARG A 123 18.93 54.37 29.40
C ARG A 123 19.42 52.93 29.55
N LEU A 124 19.60 52.46 30.79
CA LEU A 124 19.96 51.08 31.07
C LEU A 124 18.90 50.10 30.57
N LEU A 125 17.62 50.35 30.89
CA LEU A 125 16.50 49.54 30.43
C LEU A 125 16.38 49.50 28.91
N ALA A 126 16.56 50.65 28.24
CA ALA A 126 16.59 50.70 26.77
C ALA A 126 17.72 49.84 26.19
N THR A 127 18.91 49.89 26.78
CA THR A 127 20.06 49.08 26.34
C THR A 127 19.80 47.60 26.55
N LEU A 128 19.28 47.19 27.68
CA LEU A 128 18.92 45.82 27.99
C LEU A 128 17.82 45.30 27.02
N ALA A 129 16.79 46.12 26.78
CA ALA A 129 15.74 45.77 25.82
C ALA A 129 16.27 45.55 24.41
N ALA A 130 17.16 46.45 23.94
CA ALA A 130 17.78 46.33 22.60
C ALA A 130 18.67 45.09 22.47
N GLN A 131 19.30 44.63 23.55
CA GLN A 131 20.09 43.40 23.58
C GLN A 131 19.22 42.15 23.74
N ALA A 132 18.15 42.20 24.51
CA ALA A 132 17.26 41.06 24.75
C ALA A 132 16.29 40.79 23.62
N ALA A 133 15.78 41.82 22.93
CA ALA A 133 14.77 41.69 21.91
C ALA A 133 15.18 40.70 20.78
N PRO A 134 16.38 40.75 20.18
CA PRO A 134 16.78 39.77 19.16
C PRO A 134 16.81 38.32 19.68
N ALA A 135 17.28 38.12 20.93
CA ALA A 135 17.33 36.79 21.52
C ALA A 135 15.94 36.20 21.78
N ILE A 136 15.01 37.07 22.28
CA ILE A 136 13.62 36.69 22.46
C ILE A 136 12.96 36.33 21.13
N ARG A 137 13.18 37.12 20.08
CA ARG A 137 12.65 36.83 18.73
C ARG A 137 13.13 35.48 18.21
N VAL A 138 14.42 35.20 18.32
CA VAL A 138 14.97 33.90 17.95
C VAL A 138 14.32 32.76 18.72
N ALA A 139 14.14 32.94 20.05
CA ALA A 139 13.49 31.92 20.88
C ALA A 139 12.02 31.70 20.50
N GLN A 140 11.29 32.77 20.11
CA GLN A 140 9.91 32.65 19.59
C GLN A 140 9.89 31.86 18.27
N LEU A 141 10.72 32.25 17.30
CA LEU A 141 10.80 31.57 16.00
C LEU A 141 11.15 30.08 16.13
N VAL A 142 12.08 29.73 17.03
CA VAL A 142 12.44 28.33 17.29
C VAL A 142 11.25 27.56 17.87
N ARG A 143 10.48 28.18 18.78
CA ARG A 143 9.27 27.54 19.32
C ARG A 143 8.18 27.36 18.29
N GLU A 144 7.93 28.37 17.45
CA GLU A 144 6.97 28.30 16.35
C GLU A 144 7.34 27.18 15.37
N GLN A 145 8.62 27.10 14.95
CA GLN A 145 9.10 26.03 14.07
C GLN A 145 8.99 24.65 14.72
N ALA A 146 9.30 24.55 16.03
CA ALA A 146 9.18 23.29 16.75
C ALA A 146 7.71 22.84 16.86
N ALA A 147 6.79 23.77 17.12
CA ALA A 147 5.35 23.46 17.16
C ALA A 147 4.82 23.03 15.79
N GLU A 148 5.20 23.72 14.71
CA GLU A 148 4.83 23.36 13.34
C GLU A 148 5.40 21.99 12.95
N ALA A 149 6.65 21.71 13.30
CA ALA A 149 7.28 20.41 13.05
C ALA A 149 6.58 19.28 13.82
N ALA A 150 6.23 19.52 15.10
CA ALA A 150 5.50 18.53 15.90
C ALA A 150 4.10 18.25 15.35
N GLU A 151 3.38 19.26 14.87
CA GLU A 151 2.05 19.07 14.25
C GLU A 151 2.15 18.32 12.92
N LYS A 152 3.13 18.65 12.07
CA LYS A 152 3.40 17.89 10.84
C LYS A 152 3.71 16.42 11.11
N GLU A 153 4.54 16.14 12.13
CA GLU A 153 4.87 14.76 12.51
C GLU A 153 3.65 14.02 13.04
N ARG A 154 2.80 14.68 13.85
CA ARG A 154 1.55 14.11 14.35
C ARG A 154 0.61 13.71 13.19
N LEU A 155 0.38 14.63 12.25
CA LEU A 155 -0.45 14.35 11.06
C LEU A 155 0.13 13.22 10.20
N ALA A 156 1.45 13.20 10.00
CA ALA A 156 2.11 12.13 9.27
C ALA A 156 1.95 10.76 9.97
N GLN A 157 1.97 10.75 11.31
CA GLN A 157 1.71 9.56 12.10
C GLN A 157 0.27 9.05 11.94
N GLU A 158 -0.72 9.94 12.02
CA GLU A 158 -2.14 9.61 11.84
C GLU A 158 -2.39 9.04 10.43
N LEU A 159 -1.81 9.64 9.39
CA LEU A 159 -1.90 9.15 8.03
C LEU A 159 -1.23 7.78 7.85
N ARG A 160 -0.08 7.52 8.48
CA ARG A 160 0.54 6.18 8.46
C ARG A 160 -0.39 5.10 9.03
N VAL A 161 -1.09 5.41 10.13
CA VAL A 161 -2.08 4.48 10.69
C VAL A 161 -3.24 4.26 9.73
N ALA A 162 -3.75 5.31 9.09
CA ALA A 162 -4.81 5.19 8.09
C ALA A 162 -4.39 4.31 6.90
N THR A 163 -3.14 4.47 6.40
CA THR A 163 -2.57 3.61 5.34
C THR A 163 -2.55 2.14 5.76
N LEU A 164 -2.10 1.83 6.98
CA LEU A 164 -2.06 0.46 7.49
C LEU A 164 -3.47 -0.16 7.63
N ILE A 165 -4.47 0.65 8.00
CA ILE A 165 -5.87 0.20 8.05
C ILE A 165 -6.38 -0.06 6.64
N GLN A 166 -6.12 0.84 5.69
CA GLN A 166 -6.55 0.70 4.30
C GLN A 166 -5.98 -0.55 3.63
N GLN A 167 -4.70 -0.83 3.85
CA GLN A 167 -4.05 -2.04 3.33
C GLN A 167 -4.71 -3.35 3.79
N GLN A 168 -5.49 -3.32 4.89
CA GLN A 168 -6.24 -4.51 5.35
C GLN A 168 -7.50 -4.77 4.55
N PHE A 169 -8.00 -3.81 3.77
CA PHE A 169 -9.13 -4.01 2.87
C PHE A 169 -8.70 -4.65 1.55
N LEU A 170 -7.44 -4.47 1.13
CA LEU A 170 -6.92 -5.12 -0.06
C LEU A 170 -6.63 -6.61 0.21
N PRO A 171 -6.80 -7.50 -0.78
CA PRO A 171 -6.49 -8.91 -0.65
C PRO A 171 -5.04 -9.11 -0.23
N ARG A 172 -4.83 -9.89 0.85
CA ARG A 172 -3.47 -10.26 1.30
C ARG A 172 -2.83 -11.31 0.42
N GLU A 173 -3.65 -12.15 -0.18
CA GLU A 173 -3.28 -13.23 -1.08
C GLU A 173 -4.21 -13.21 -2.28
N LEU A 174 -3.66 -13.38 -3.47
CA LEU A 174 -4.44 -13.51 -4.69
C LEU A 174 -4.93 -14.96 -4.83
N PRO A 175 -6.11 -15.19 -5.45
CA PRO A 175 -6.62 -16.53 -5.67
C PRO A 175 -5.63 -17.37 -6.49
N ARG A 176 -5.34 -18.57 -6.02
CA ARG A 176 -4.56 -19.56 -6.77
C ARG A 176 -5.52 -20.47 -7.51
N LEU A 177 -5.65 -20.25 -8.79
CA LEU A 177 -6.56 -21.01 -9.66
C LEU A 177 -5.73 -21.86 -10.62
N PRO A 178 -6.03 -23.15 -10.76
CA PRO A 178 -5.39 -23.99 -11.78
C PRO A 178 -5.52 -23.32 -13.17
N GLU A 179 -4.47 -23.36 -13.96
CA GLU A 179 -4.41 -22.78 -15.32
C GLU A 179 -4.52 -21.23 -15.37
N TRP A 180 -4.50 -20.53 -14.23
CA TRP A 180 -4.59 -19.08 -14.21
C TRP A 180 -3.36 -18.44 -13.55
N GLN A 181 -2.89 -17.38 -14.17
CA GLN A 181 -1.90 -16.46 -13.58
C GLN A 181 -2.62 -15.16 -13.26
N ILE A 182 -2.63 -14.81 -11.99
CA ILE A 182 -3.29 -13.60 -11.48
C ILE A 182 -2.22 -12.73 -10.85
N ALA A 183 -2.18 -11.46 -11.23
CA ALA A 183 -1.35 -10.47 -10.56
C ALA A 183 -2.14 -9.18 -10.36
N ALA A 184 -1.77 -8.43 -9.32
CA ALA A 184 -2.40 -7.15 -9.02
C ALA A 184 -1.33 -6.16 -8.53
N PHE A 185 -1.56 -4.89 -8.85
CA PHE A 185 -0.76 -3.77 -8.37
C PHE A 185 -1.70 -2.68 -7.83
N TYR A 186 -1.30 -2.07 -6.72
CA TYR A 186 -1.97 -0.92 -6.14
C TYR A 186 -0.94 0.12 -5.72
N GLY A 187 -1.02 1.31 -6.27
CA GLY A 187 -0.15 2.44 -5.96
C GLY A 187 -0.96 3.69 -5.67
N PRO A 188 -1.18 4.07 -4.40
CA PRO A 188 -1.91 5.29 -4.08
C PRO A 188 -1.06 6.53 -4.38
N ALA A 189 -1.69 7.60 -4.91
CA ALA A 189 -1.05 8.88 -5.19
C ALA A 189 -0.74 9.67 -3.89
N ARG A 190 -1.49 9.41 -2.83
CA ARG A 190 -1.32 10.02 -1.50
C ARG A 190 -1.09 8.95 -0.44
N ALA A 191 -1.04 9.35 0.83
CA ALA A 191 -0.90 8.40 1.94
C ALA A 191 -2.02 7.35 1.97
N VAL A 192 -3.24 7.72 1.55
CA VAL A 192 -4.40 6.84 1.38
C VAL A 192 -5.11 7.18 0.07
N GLY A 193 -5.66 6.17 -0.61
CA GLY A 193 -6.30 6.29 -1.91
C GLY A 193 -7.80 6.00 -1.91
N GLY A 194 -8.46 6.32 -3.03
CA GLY A 194 -9.85 6.01 -3.34
C GLY A 194 -10.03 4.68 -4.05
N ASP A 195 -9.00 4.22 -4.74
CA ASP A 195 -8.98 2.97 -5.49
C ASP A 195 -9.04 1.73 -4.61
N PHE A 196 -9.60 0.66 -5.16
CA PHE A 196 -9.56 -0.66 -4.55
C PHE A 196 -9.70 -1.77 -5.60
N TYR A 197 -9.23 -2.96 -5.23
CA TYR A 197 -9.57 -4.21 -5.91
C TYR A 197 -9.83 -5.30 -4.87
N ASP A 198 -10.64 -6.29 -5.25
CA ASP A 198 -10.93 -7.44 -4.39
C ASP A 198 -11.18 -8.70 -5.21
N PHE A 199 -10.94 -9.85 -4.58
CA PHE A 199 -11.30 -11.16 -5.05
C PHE A 199 -12.19 -11.85 -4.01
N VAL A 200 -13.35 -12.33 -4.43
CA VAL A 200 -14.34 -12.94 -3.54
C VAL A 200 -14.76 -14.29 -4.11
N GLU A 201 -14.62 -15.34 -3.33
CA GLU A 201 -15.21 -16.63 -3.66
C GLU A 201 -16.73 -16.54 -3.51
N LEU A 202 -17.46 -16.86 -4.59
CA LEU A 202 -18.92 -16.79 -4.63
C LEU A 202 -19.54 -18.10 -4.14
N PRO A 203 -20.83 -18.10 -3.74
CA PRO A 203 -21.51 -19.29 -3.20
C PRO A 203 -21.52 -20.51 -4.12
N ASP A 204 -21.36 -20.30 -5.41
CA ASP A 204 -21.33 -21.35 -6.44
C ASP A 204 -19.91 -21.76 -6.88
N GLY A 205 -18.87 -21.31 -6.15
CA GLY A 205 -17.47 -21.64 -6.40
C GLY A 205 -16.82 -20.84 -7.52
N ARG A 206 -17.53 -19.89 -8.15
CA ARG A 206 -16.93 -18.93 -9.09
C ARG A 206 -16.21 -17.80 -8.33
N ILE A 207 -15.40 -17.06 -9.02
CA ILE A 207 -14.62 -15.96 -8.43
C ILE A 207 -15.20 -14.60 -8.86
N GLY A 208 -15.63 -13.82 -7.87
CA GLY A 208 -15.96 -12.41 -8.04
C GLY A 208 -14.68 -11.56 -8.00
N ILE A 209 -14.56 -10.62 -8.93
CA ILE A 209 -13.43 -9.71 -9.06
C ILE A 209 -14.00 -8.31 -9.12
N ALA A 210 -13.59 -7.45 -8.18
CA ALA A 210 -13.99 -6.06 -8.12
C ALA A 210 -12.78 -5.16 -8.37
N VAL A 211 -12.95 -4.12 -9.20
CA VAL A 211 -12.02 -3.00 -9.30
C VAL A 211 -12.86 -1.73 -9.28
N GLY A 212 -12.47 -0.75 -8.48
CA GLY A 212 -13.23 0.48 -8.35
C GLY A 212 -12.38 1.65 -7.90
N ASP A 213 -12.88 2.84 -8.20
CA ASP A 213 -12.30 4.11 -7.83
C ASP A 213 -13.36 5.06 -7.27
N VAL A 214 -13.01 5.76 -6.21
CA VAL A 214 -13.85 6.76 -5.53
C VAL A 214 -13.42 8.14 -5.96
N THR A 215 -14.37 8.93 -6.44
CA THR A 215 -14.12 10.35 -6.70
C THR A 215 -13.56 11.07 -5.49
N ASP A 216 -12.70 12.07 -5.72
CA ASP A 216 -11.95 12.78 -4.70
C ASP A 216 -10.73 11.96 -4.20
N LYS A 217 -9.89 12.52 -3.33
CA LYS A 217 -8.62 11.90 -2.91
C LYS A 217 -8.40 12.01 -1.40
N GLY A 218 -7.56 11.12 -0.88
CA GLY A 218 -7.16 11.13 0.53
C GLY A 218 -8.20 10.52 1.46
N VAL A 219 -8.24 10.97 2.72
CA VAL A 219 -9.03 10.32 3.78
C VAL A 219 -10.54 10.20 3.48
N PRO A 220 -11.24 11.22 2.93
CA PRO A 220 -12.65 11.07 2.57
C PRO A 220 -12.90 9.96 1.54
N ALA A 221 -12.08 9.91 0.48
CA ALA A 221 -12.19 8.87 -0.55
C ALA A 221 -11.89 7.48 0.04
N ALA A 222 -10.86 7.35 0.87
CA ALA A 222 -10.52 6.09 1.54
C ALA A 222 -11.64 5.55 2.44
N LEU A 223 -12.40 6.40 3.12
CA LEU A 223 -13.54 5.99 3.94
C LEU A 223 -14.71 5.48 3.09
N VAL A 224 -15.02 6.17 1.97
CA VAL A 224 -16.04 5.73 1.01
C VAL A 224 -15.61 4.42 0.35
N MET A 225 -14.35 4.29 -0.02
CA MET A 225 -13.75 3.06 -0.56
C MET A 225 -13.95 1.88 0.40
N ALA A 226 -13.53 2.02 1.66
CA ALA A 226 -13.61 0.96 2.67
C ALA A 226 -15.06 0.49 2.88
N ARG A 227 -16.02 1.42 2.86
CA ARG A 227 -17.44 1.11 2.93
C ARG A 227 -17.92 0.38 1.68
N THR A 228 -17.60 0.90 0.49
CA THR A 228 -17.98 0.29 -0.79
C THR A 228 -17.46 -1.13 -0.91
N HIS A 229 -16.17 -1.33 -0.62
CA HIS A 229 -15.55 -2.64 -0.56
C HIS A 229 -16.30 -3.61 0.37
N SER A 230 -16.61 -3.16 1.60
CA SER A 230 -17.33 -3.99 2.59
C SER A 230 -18.73 -4.36 2.13
N VAL A 231 -19.45 -3.43 1.49
CA VAL A 231 -20.80 -3.67 0.94
C VAL A 231 -20.75 -4.66 -0.22
N LEU A 232 -19.84 -4.46 -1.18
CA LEU A 232 -19.66 -5.36 -2.32
C LEU A 232 -19.36 -6.78 -1.86
N ARG A 233 -18.43 -6.94 -0.91
CA ARG A 233 -18.06 -8.25 -0.36
C ARG A 233 -19.22 -8.93 0.37
N ALA A 234 -20.02 -8.16 1.12
CA ALA A 234 -21.21 -8.69 1.80
C ALA A 234 -22.29 -9.14 0.82
N GLU A 235 -22.54 -8.42 -0.27
CA GLU A 235 -23.52 -8.83 -1.29
C GLU A 235 -22.99 -10.00 -2.13
N ALA A 236 -21.71 -10.02 -2.48
CA ALA A 236 -21.07 -11.12 -3.22
C ALA A 236 -21.09 -12.45 -2.42
N SER A 237 -21.11 -12.40 -1.09
CA SER A 237 -21.25 -13.63 -0.27
C SER A 237 -22.63 -14.31 -0.40
N ARG A 238 -23.60 -13.66 -1.02
CA ARG A 238 -25.00 -14.12 -1.13
C ARG A 238 -25.50 -14.24 -2.57
N LEU A 239 -24.89 -13.51 -3.48
CA LEU A 239 -25.29 -13.37 -4.87
C LEU A 239 -24.15 -13.81 -5.78
N SER A 240 -24.51 -14.31 -6.95
CA SER A 240 -23.54 -14.78 -7.96
C SER A 240 -23.69 -14.03 -9.30
N SER A 241 -24.58 -13.04 -9.38
CA SER A 241 -24.80 -12.19 -10.55
C SER A 241 -24.12 -10.83 -10.33
N PRO A 242 -23.15 -10.42 -11.18
CA PRO A 242 -22.43 -9.16 -11.01
C PRO A 242 -23.37 -7.95 -11.09
N GLY A 243 -24.38 -7.98 -11.95
CA GLY A 243 -25.37 -6.91 -12.09
C GLY A 243 -26.26 -6.77 -10.85
N GLU A 244 -26.65 -7.89 -10.22
CA GLU A 244 -27.40 -7.87 -8.94
C GLU A 244 -26.54 -7.36 -7.80
N ILE A 245 -25.27 -7.79 -7.71
CA ILE A 245 -24.32 -7.34 -6.68
C ILE A 245 -24.17 -5.81 -6.75
N LEU A 246 -23.86 -5.26 -7.93
CA LEU A 246 -23.74 -3.81 -8.11
C LEU A 246 -25.04 -3.07 -7.83
N SER A 247 -26.19 -3.62 -8.25
CA SER A 247 -27.51 -2.99 -8.02
C SER A 247 -27.84 -2.91 -6.53
N ARG A 248 -27.56 -3.98 -5.78
CA ARG A 248 -27.75 -4.01 -4.32
C ARG A 248 -26.78 -3.11 -3.60
N ALA A 249 -25.50 -3.15 -4.00
CA ALA A 249 -24.48 -2.26 -3.45
C ALA A 249 -24.86 -0.80 -3.66
N ASN A 250 -25.32 -0.42 -4.85
CA ASN A 250 -25.78 0.93 -5.12
C ASN A 250 -26.93 1.36 -4.20
N ASP A 251 -27.96 0.52 -4.06
CA ASP A 251 -29.13 0.84 -3.22
C ASP A 251 -28.74 1.00 -1.72
N LEU A 252 -27.68 0.31 -1.25
CA LEU A 252 -27.15 0.44 0.11
C LEU A 252 -26.23 1.66 0.28
N LEU A 253 -25.52 2.05 -0.77
CA LEU A 253 -24.57 3.17 -0.72
C LEU A 253 -25.25 4.54 -0.85
N VAL A 254 -26.25 4.67 -1.76
CA VAL A 254 -26.89 5.95 -2.08
C VAL A 254 -27.37 6.74 -0.85
N PRO A 255 -28.05 6.14 0.17
CA PRO A 255 -28.57 6.93 1.29
C PRO A 255 -27.51 7.59 2.17
N GLU A 256 -26.29 7.09 2.12
CA GLU A 256 -25.19 7.52 3.00
C GLU A 256 -23.96 8.02 2.22
N MET A 257 -24.10 8.21 0.89
CA MET A 257 -23.04 8.74 0.06
C MET A 257 -22.87 10.25 0.34
N PRO A 258 -21.65 10.72 0.63
CA PRO A 258 -21.41 12.14 0.80
C PRO A 258 -21.75 12.92 -0.47
N ALA A 259 -22.21 14.18 -0.31
CA ALA A 259 -22.59 15.02 -1.43
C ALA A 259 -21.42 15.16 -2.44
N ARG A 260 -21.71 14.95 -3.72
CA ARG A 260 -20.78 15.00 -4.86
C ARG A 260 -19.79 13.82 -4.94
N MET A 261 -19.84 12.85 -4.04
CA MET A 261 -19.04 11.64 -4.15
C MET A 261 -19.83 10.53 -4.85
N PHE A 262 -19.13 9.74 -5.61
CA PHE A 262 -19.62 8.51 -6.23
C PHE A 262 -18.46 7.53 -6.42
N VAL A 263 -18.77 6.31 -6.79
CA VAL A 263 -17.76 5.28 -7.00
C VAL A 263 -17.92 4.69 -8.39
N THR A 264 -16.87 4.70 -9.18
CA THR A 264 -16.80 3.87 -10.38
C THR A 264 -16.41 2.46 -9.97
N CYS A 265 -17.08 1.46 -10.48
CA CYS A 265 -16.80 0.06 -10.12
C CYS A 265 -17.14 -0.89 -11.26
N LEU A 266 -16.21 -1.79 -11.53
CA LEU A 266 -16.43 -2.96 -12.37
C LEU A 266 -16.47 -4.20 -11.47
N PHE A 267 -17.50 -5.02 -11.63
CA PHE A 267 -17.59 -6.31 -10.97
C PHE A 267 -17.66 -7.42 -12.03
N ALA A 268 -16.69 -8.32 -12.02
CA ALA A 268 -16.62 -9.47 -12.90
C ALA A 268 -16.81 -10.77 -12.12
N VAL A 269 -17.48 -11.75 -12.73
CA VAL A 269 -17.62 -13.11 -12.20
C VAL A 269 -16.96 -14.06 -13.19
N LEU A 270 -15.87 -14.70 -12.75
CA LEU A 270 -15.11 -15.66 -13.52
C LEU A 270 -15.47 -17.08 -13.09
N ASP A 271 -15.80 -17.93 -14.08
CA ASP A 271 -15.78 -19.36 -13.93
C ASP A 271 -14.38 -19.88 -14.36
N PRO A 272 -13.54 -20.28 -13.41
CA PRO A 272 -12.16 -20.64 -13.73
C PRO A 272 -12.06 -21.92 -14.57
N ALA A 273 -13.02 -22.84 -14.49
CA ALA A 273 -12.99 -24.10 -15.23
C ALA A 273 -13.24 -23.89 -16.73
N THR A 274 -14.18 -23.01 -17.06
CA THR A 274 -14.56 -22.77 -18.46
C THR A 274 -13.91 -21.55 -19.08
N GLY A 275 -13.44 -20.60 -18.25
CA GLY A 275 -12.99 -19.28 -18.68
C GLY A 275 -14.12 -18.31 -19.02
N ARG A 276 -15.39 -18.70 -18.75
CA ARG A 276 -16.53 -17.80 -18.90
C ARG A 276 -16.42 -16.66 -17.89
N ILE A 277 -16.57 -15.44 -18.36
CA ILE A 277 -16.58 -14.24 -17.53
C ILE A 277 -17.87 -13.46 -17.78
N VAL A 278 -18.51 -13.00 -16.72
CA VAL A 278 -19.69 -12.12 -16.79
C VAL A 278 -19.34 -10.83 -16.08
N ILE A 279 -19.53 -9.69 -16.72
CA ILE A 279 -19.12 -8.39 -16.23
C ILE A 279 -20.32 -7.46 -16.14
N ALA A 280 -20.45 -6.76 -15.02
CA ALA A 280 -21.29 -5.57 -14.87
C ALA A 280 -20.40 -4.37 -14.52
N ASN A 281 -20.75 -3.20 -15.04
CA ASN A 281 -19.92 -2.02 -14.91
C ASN A 281 -20.75 -0.84 -14.43
N ALA A 282 -20.27 -0.19 -13.39
CA ALA A 282 -20.83 1.04 -12.82
C ALA A 282 -19.91 2.23 -13.13
N GLY A 283 -19.71 2.51 -14.43
CA GLY A 283 -18.98 3.69 -14.92
C GLY A 283 -17.46 3.62 -14.79
N HIS A 284 -16.90 2.44 -14.57
CA HIS A 284 -15.47 2.23 -14.48
C HIS A 284 -14.84 1.97 -15.86
N ASN A 285 -13.52 2.04 -15.98
CA ASN A 285 -12.77 1.78 -17.21
C ASN A 285 -13.09 0.39 -17.77
N LEU A 286 -13.18 0.30 -19.11
CA LEU A 286 -13.47 -0.96 -19.78
C LEU A 286 -12.24 -1.86 -19.74
N PRO A 287 -12.39 -3.15 -19.39
CA PRO A 287 -11.27 -4.07 -19.37
C PRO A 287 -10.78 -4.39 -20.79
N PHE A 288 -9.47 -4.45 -20.94
CA PHE A 288 -8.85 -4.95 -22.16
C PHE A 288 -8.68 -6.46 -22.11
N VAL A 289 -8.93 -7.11 -23.23
CA VAL A 289 -8.67 -8.54 -23.46
C VAL A 289 -7.71 -8.67 -24.62
N ARG A 290 -6.54 -9.25 -24.35
CA ARG A 290 -5.60 -9.66 -25.38
C ARG A 290 -5.80 -11.14 -25.71
N SER A 291 -5.99 -11.46 -26.98
CA SER A 291 -6.09 -12.84 -27.47
C SER A 291 -5.46 -12.95 -28.85
N GLY A 292 -4.51 -13.86 -29.05
CA GLY A 292 -3.85 -14.10 -30.34
C GLY A 292 -3.20 -12.83 -30.94
N GLY A 293 -2.66 -11.91 -30.12
CA GLY A 293 -2.05 -10.65 -30.57
C GLY A 293 -3.05 -9.52 -30.87
N THR A 294 -4.35 -9.74 -30.70
CA THR A 294 -5.39 -8.71 -30.83
C THR A 294 -5.86 -8.24 -29.46
N VAL A 295 -5.95 -6.92 -29.27
CA VAL A 295 -6.45 -6.31 -28.05
C VAL A 295 -7.85 -5.74 -28.30
N THR A 296 -8.81 -6.19 -27.50
CA THR A 296 -10.23 -5.79 -27.58
C THR A 296 -10.74 -5.36 -26.21
N GLU A 297 -11.91 -4.69 -26.16
CA GLU A 297 -12.57 -4.28 -24.94
C GLU A 297 -13.83 -5.10 -24.68
N ILE A 298 -14.10 -5.46 -23.42
CA ILE A 298 -15.43 -5.95 -23.02
C ILE A 298 -16.28 -4.74 -22.66
N ARG A 299 -17.28 -4.44 -23.48
CA ARG A 299 -18.09 -3.20 -23.37
C ARG A 299 -19.31 -3.41 -22.48
N ALA A 300 -19.10 -3.38 -21.17
CA ALA A 300 -20.15 -3.23 -20.17
C ALA A 300 -20.20 -1.77 -19.71
N THR A 301 -21.37 -1.14 -19.71
CA THR A 301 -21.55 0.26 -19.37
C THR A 301 -22.65 0.43 -18.33
N GLY A 302 -22.52 1.44 -17.48
CA GLY A 302 -23.50 1.76 -16.46
C GLY A 302 -23.16 3.04 -15.72
N MET A 303 -24.03 3.47 -14.83
CA MET A 303 -23.87 4.67 -14.03
C MET A 303 -23.06 4.37 -12.77
N PRO A 304 -22.15 5.27 -12.31
CA PRO A 304 -21.42 5.08 -11.07
C PRO A 304 -22.32 4.78 -9.86
N LEU A 305 -21.81 4.04 -8.89
CA LEU A 305 -22.48 3.75 -7.63
C LEU A 305 -22.64 5.02 -6.80
N GLY A 306 -23.75 5.12 -6.09
CA GLY A 306 -23.99 6.20 -5.14
C GLY A 306 -24.64 7.45 -5.74
N LEU A 307 -24.83 7.54 -7.06
CA LEU A 307 -25.44 8.69 -7.71
C LEU A 307 -26.98 8.71 -7.62
N LEU A 308 -27.63 7.62 -7.98
CA LEU A 308 -29.08 7.52 -8.02
C LEU A 308 -29.55 6.15 -7.47
N PRO A 309 -30.67 6.11 -6.74
CA PRO A 309 -31.23 4.83 -6.25
C PRO A 309 -31.90 4.04 -7.38
N GLY A 310 -32.02 2.73 -7.21
CA GLY A 310 -32.80 1.85 -8.08
C GLY A 310 -32.16 1.56 -9.44
N ILE A 311 -30.88 1.88 -9.63
CA ILE A 311 -30.15 1.55 -10.87
C ILE A 311 -30.02 0.03 -10.99
N ARG A 312 -30.18 -0.48 -12.22
CA ARG A 312 -29.91 -1.86 -12.60
C ARG A 312 -28.74 -1.87 -13.57
N TYR A 313 -27.80 -2.78 -13.31
CA TYR A 313 -26.59 -2.92 -14.13
C TYR A 313 -26.76 -4.10 -15.08
N GLU A 314 -26.55 -3.82 -16.36
CA GLU A 314 -26.58 -4.84 -17.41
C GLU A 314 -25.31 -5.71 -17.34
N GLU A 315 -25.49 -6.99 -17.66
CA GLU A 315 -24.42 -7.97 -17.67
C GLU A 315 -23.96 -8.22 -19.10
N VAL A 316 -22.66 -8.24 -19.30
CA VAL A 316 -22.03 -8.63 -20.55
C VAL A 316 -21.24 -9.91 -20.33
N GLU A 317 -21.51 -10.90 -21.14
CA GLU A 317 -20.84 -12.20 -21.10
C GLU A 317 -19.69 -12.25 -22.10
N GLY A 318 -18.57 -12.83 -21.68
CA GLY A 318 -17.41 -13.11 -22.50
C GLY A 318 -16.79 -14.46 -22.15
N THR A 319 -15.78 -14.84 -22.91
CA THR A 319 -14.96 -16.01 -22.63
C THR A 319 -13.49 -15.65 -22.77
N ILE A 320 -12.72 -15.94 -21.74
CA ILE A 320 -11.26 -15.81 -21.76
C ILE A 320 -10.72 -17.14 -22.32
N ALA A 321 -10.27 -17.08 -23.56
CA ALA A 321 -9.68 -18.25 -24.21
C ALA A 321 -8.32 -18.61 -23.57
N PRO A 322 -7.83 -19.84 -23.69
CA PRO A 322 -6.45 -20.16 -23.37
C PRO A 322 -5.47 -19.20 -24.06
N ASP A 323 -4.37 -18.86 -23.39
CA ASP A 323 -3.36 -17.87 -23.80
C ASP A 323 -3.89 -16.43 -23.96
N SER A 324 -5.07 -16.16 -23.44
CA SER A 324 -5.62 -14.80 -23.38
C SER A 324 -5.35 -14.15 -22.03
N ASN A 325 -5.17 -12.84 -22.07
CA ASN A 325 -4.93 -12.00 -20.90
C ASN A 325 -6.01 -10.93 -20.78
N VAL A 326 -6.49 -10.67 -19.58
CA VAL A 326 -7.44 -9.60 -19.26
C VAL A 326 -6.74 -8.61 -18.35
N LEU A 327 -6.83 -7.32 -18.66
CA LEU A 327 -6.40 -6.23 -17.79
C LEU A 327 -7.61 -5.43 -17.34
N LEU A 328 -7.77 -5.31 -16.01
CA LEU A 328 -8.66 -4.39 -15.33
C LEU A 328 -7.77 -3.29 -14.73
N TYR A 329 -8.18 -2.03 -14.82
CA TYR A 329 -7.33 -0.91 -14.43
C TYR A 329 -8.14 0.33 -14.09
N SER A 330 -7.62 1.16 -13.16
CA SER A 330 -8.17 2.48 -12.85
C SER A 330 -7.67 3.55 -13.83
N ASP A 331 -8.31 4.70 -13.81
CA ASP A 331 -8.01 5.81 -14.74
C ASP A 331 -6.64 6.45 -14.50
N GLY A 332 -6.07 6.36 -13.27
CA GLY A 332 -4.76 6.90 -12.96
C GLY A 332 -3.63 6.38 -13.86
N LEU A 333 -3.82 5.22 -14.52
CA LEU A 333 -2.86 4.74 -15.51
C LEU A 333 -2.93 5.54 -16.82
N VAL A 334 -4.14 5.75 -17.34
CA VAL A 334 -4.34 6.36 -18.67
C VAL A 334 -4.40 7.88 -18.62
N GLU A 335 -4.76 8.46 -17.48
CA GLU A 335 -4.85 9.90 -17.27
C GLU A 335 -3.54 10.52 -16.76
N ALA A 336 -2.50 9.73 -16.49
CA ALA A 336 -1.20 10.25 -16.13
C ALA A 336 -0.62 11.13 -17.25
N HIS A 337 -0.01 12.26 -16.85
CA HIS A 337 0.54 13.24 -17.79
C HIS A 337 2.07 13.22 -17.82
N ASP A 338 2.62 13.53 -18.99
CA ASP A 338 4.04 13.86 -19.12
C ASP A 338 4.33 15.34 -18.76
N SER A 339 5.59 15.77 -18.95
CA SER A 339 6.03 17.15 -18.72
C SER A 339 5.34 18.18 -19.63
N ASP A 340 4.82 17.76 -20.78
CA ASP A 340 4.13 18.60 -21.74
C ASP A 340 2.60 18.59 -21.54
N ARG A 341 2.12 17.91 -20.47
CA ARG A 341 0.71 17.72 -20.15
C ARG A 341 -0.06 16.88 -21.18
N GLU A 342 0.64 16.01 -21.89
CA GLU A 342 0.00 15.00 -22.72
C GLU A 342 -0.37 13.80 -21.86
N MET A 343 -1.58 13.25 -22.03
CA MET A 343 -2.02 12.06 -21.32
C MET A 343 -1.34 10.80 -21.88
N PHE A 344 -1.08 9.81 -21.02
CA PHE A 344 -0.63 8.48 -21.44
C PHE A 344 -1.61 7.86 -22.45
N GLY A 345 -2.89 7.84 -22.12
CA GLY A 345 -4.00 7.52 -23.02
C GLY A 345 -4.18 6.04 -23.30
N PHE A 346 -5.34 5.73 -23.90
CA PHE A 346 -5.74 4.35 -24.19
C PHE A 346 -4.94 3.72 -25.34
N ASP A 347 -4.45 4.51 -26.28
CA ASP A 347 -3.72 3.98 -27.45
C ASP A 347 -2.36 3.42 -27.02
N ARG A 348 -1.60 4.15 -26.18
CA ARG A 348 -0.33 3.66 -25.61
C ARG A 348 -0.53 2.43 -24.73
N LEU A 349 -1.61 2.40 -23.95
CA LEU A 349 -1.96 1.23 -23.15
C LEU A 349 -2.25 0.02 -24.06
N ARG A 350 -3.03 0.21 -25.13
CA ARG A 350 -3.35 -0.86 -26.09
C ARG A 350 -2.09 -1.39 -26.77
N ASP A 351 -1.20 -0.49 -27.20
CA ASP A 351 0.06 -0.88 -27.85
C ASP A 351 0.96 -1.66 -26.88
N ALA A 352 1.00 -1.25 -25.62
CA ALA A 352 1.73 -1.98 -24.60
C ALA A 352 1.16 -3.40 -24.34
N LEU A 353 -0.13 -3.63 -24.52
CA LEU A 353 -0.77 -4.92 -24.32
C LEU A 353 -0.60 -5.89 -25.50
N VAL A 354 -0.08 -5.48 -26.64
CA VAL A 354 0.15 -6.37 -27.80
C VAL A 354 1.22 -7.42 -27.50
N VAL A 355 2.21 -7.07 -26.65
CA VAL A 355 3.29 -7.99 -26.23
C VAL A 355 2.72 -9.10 -25.36
N ASP A 356 3.23 -10.34 -25.53
CA ASP A 356 2.75 -11.52 -24.83
C ASP A 356 3.43 -11.72 -23.48
N ASP A 357 3.20 -10.78 -22.57
CA ASP A 357 3.59 -10.93 -21.16
C ASP A 357 2.39 -11.30 -20.29
N ALA A 358 2.65 -11.82 -19.11
CA ALA A 358 1.61 -12.29 -18.21
C ALA A 358 1.93 -12.00 -16.76
N GLY A 359 0.90 -11.95 -15.94
CA GLY A 359 1.04 -11.82 -14.49
C GLY A 359 1.84 -10.58 -14.09
N SER A 360 2.84 -10.75 -13.22
CA SER A 360 3.68 -9.66 -12.72
C SER A 360 4.54 -9.02 -13.82
N GLU A 361 5.02 -9.77 -14.80
CA GLU A 361 5.85 -9.25 -15.91
C GLU A 361 5.08 -8.20 -16.73
N LEU A 362 3.80 -8.44 -17.01
CA LEU A 362 2.95 -7.45 -17.67
C LEU A 362 2.81 -6.18 -16.82
N LEU A 363 2.56 -6.33 -15.52
CA LEU A 363 2.39 -5.18 -14.63
C LEU A 363 3.68 -4.36 -14.53
N ASP A 364 4.83 -5.02 -14.36
CA ASP A 364 6.14 -4.37 -14.29
C ASP A 364 6.44 -3.58 -15.56
N ARG A 365 6.16 -4.17 -16.72
CA ARG A 365 6.34 -3.50 -18.01
C ARG A 365 5.40 -2.32 -18.21
N LEU A 366 4.13 -2.43 -17.82
CA LEU A 366 3.18 -1.31 -17.89
C LEU A 366 3.63 -0.15 -17.00
N LEU A 367 4.07 -0.42 -15.78
CA LEU A 367 4.57 0.57 -14.85
C LEU A 367 5.88 1.22 -15.34
N GLU A 368 6.78 0.45 -15.96
CA GLU A 368 8.00 0.99 -16.53
C GLU A 368 7.73 1.84 -17.78
N THR A 369 6.78 1.42 -18.63
CA THR A 369 6.32 2.20 -19.78
C THR A 369 5.72 3.53 -19.31
N LEU A 370 4.91 3.51 -18.25
CA LEU A 370 4.34 4.71 -17.65
C LEU A 370 5.44 5.63 -17.09
N ARG A 371 6.40 5.09 -16.31
CA ARG A 371 7.53 5.87 -15.76
C ARG A 371 8.39 6.51 -16.86
N THR A 372 8.61 5.77 -17.94
CA THR A 372 9.36 6.28 -19.10
C THR A 372 8.63 7.44 -19.77
N PHE A 373 7.31 7.35 -19.85
CA PHE A 373 6.45 8.40 -20.43
C PHE A 373 6.37 9.65 -19.53
N THR A 374 6.08 9.48 -18.25
CA THR A 374 5.89 10.59 -17.31
C THR A 374 7.21 11.25 -16.89
N GLY A 375 8.33 10.50 -16.94
CA GLY A 375 9.65 10.96 -16.55
C GLY A 375 9.99 10.70 -15.07
N PRO A 376 11.28 10.84 -14.69
CA PRO A 376 11.79 10.43 -13.39
C PRO A 376 11.34 11.31 -12.22
N ASP A 377 10.96 12.56 -12.47
CA ASP A 377 10.58 13.55 -11.45
C ASP A 377 9.05 13.72 -11.37
N HIS A 378 8.29 12.82 -12.01
CA HIS A 378 6.83 12.89 -12.02
C HIS A 378 6.26 12.54 -10.64
N GLU A 379 5.43 13.42 -10.10
CA GLU A 379 4.60 13.13 -8.93
C GLU A 379 3.29 12.47 -9.41
N GLN A 380 3.00 11.28 -8.93
CA GLN A 380 1.80 10.52 -9.31
C GLN A 380 0.53 11.34 -9.03
N GLU A 381 -0.26 11.58 -10.09
CA GLU A 381 -1.44 12.47 -10.02
C GLU A 381 -2.66 11.75 -9.42
N ASP A 382 -2.86 10.47 -9.72
CA ASP A 382 -3.98 9.64 -9.23
C ASP A 382 -3.56 8.25 -8.79
N ASP A 383 -4.46 7.56 -8.06
CA ASP A 383 -4.23 6.19 -7.64
C ASP A 383 -4.15 5.27 -8.88
N ILE A 384 -3.27 4.29 -8.83
CA ILE A 384 -3.11 3.32 -9.92
C ILE A 384 -3.41 1.93 -9.40
N THR A 385 -4.46 1.32 -9.94
CA THR A 385 -4.86 -0.05 -9.66
C THR A 385 -4.85 -0.86 -10.94
N LEU A 386 -4.13 -1.97 -10.95
CA LEU A 386 -4.02 -2.89 -12.06
C LEU A 386 -4.31 -4.31 -11.58
N VAL A 387 -5.16 -5.03 -12.28
CA VAL A 387 -5.42 -6.45 -12.05
C VAL A 387 -5.33 -7.18 -13.39
N THR A 388 -4.50 -8.19 -13.48
CA THR A 388 -4.36 -9.02 -14.69
C THR A 388 -4.72 -10.45 -14.40
N LEU A 389 -5.42 -11.08 -15.38
CA LEU A 389 -5.84 -12.46 -15.36
C LEU A 389 -5.41 -13.10 -16.67
N ARG A 390 -4.45 -14.01 -16.64
CA ARG A 390 -4.09 -14.82 -17.81
C ARG A 390 -4.58 -16.24 -17.63
N ARG A 391 -5.31 -16.74 -18.60
CA ARG A 391 -5.58 -18.16 -18.70
C ARG A 391 -4.44 -18.81 -19.49
N SER A 392 -3.61 -19.60 -18.81
CA SER A 392 -2.61 -20.43 -19.49
C SER A 392 -3.33 -21.38 -20.45
N ALA A 393 -2.72 -21.72 -21.56
CA ALA A 393 -3.19 -22.88 -22.30
C ALA A 393 -3.15 -24.02 -21.29
N GLY A 394 -4.32 -24.46 -20.85
CA GLY A 394 -4.41 -25.57 -19.92
C GLY A 394 -3.48 -26.66 -20.42
N VAL A 395 -2.83 -27.36 -19.54
CA VAL A 395 -2.28 -28.65 -19.85
C VAL A 395 -3.51 -29.52 -20.19
N ALA A 396 -4.19 -29.17 -21.31
CA ALA A 396 -5.00 -30.17 -22.02
C ALA A 396 -4.04 -31.34 -22.12
N ASP A 397 -4.39 -32.40 -21.47
CA ASP A 397 -3.71 -33.67 -21.51
C ASP A 397 -2.99 -33.82 -22.86
N SER A 398 -1.80 -33.22 -23.00
CA SER A 398 -0.98 -33.26 -24.18
C SER A 398 -0.32 -34.64 -24.30
N SER A 399 -1.00 -35.64 -23.69
CA SER A 399 -0.75 -37.03 -23.93
C SER A 399 -1.00 -37.40 -25.40
N ALA A 400 -1.76 -36.58 -26.17
CA ALA A 400 -2.02 -36.84 -27.58
C ALA A 400 -0.83 -36.50 -28.50
N ASP A 401 0.04 -35.51 -28.14
CA ASP A 401 1.19 -35.10 -28.96
C ASP A 401 2.52 -35.19 -28.20
N SER A 402 2.56 -35.73 -26.97
CA SER A 402 3.78 -35.93 -26.23
C SER A 402 4.37 -37.32 -26.46
N THR A 403 5.67 -37.35 -26.75
CA THR A 403 6.43 -38.62 -26.82
C THR A 403 7.11 -38.83 -25.47
N ALA A 404 6.85 -39.98 -24.83
CA ALA A 404 7.58 -40.36 -23.62
C ALA A 404 9.03 -40.70 -23.98
N LEU A 405 9.97 -39.96 -23.40
CA LEU A 405 11.41 -40.25 -23.53
C LEU A 405 11.83 -41.35 -22.57
N THR A 406 11.38 -41.27 -21.32
CA THR A 406 11.66 -42.28 -20.31
C THR A 406 10.64 -42.19 -19.18
N SER A 407 10.41 -43.32 -18.51
CA SER A 407 9.66 -43.42 -17.26
C SER A 407 10.38 -44.37 -16.32
N PHE A 408 10.56 -44.02 -15.07
CA PHE A 408 11.24 -44.86 -14.09
C PHE A 408 10.77 -44.57 -12.69
N SER A 409 10.94 -45.58 -11.80
CA SER A 409 10.62 -45.46 -10.39
C SER A 409 11.91 -45.60 -9.55
N LEU A 410 12.03 -44.79 -8.49
CA LEU A 410 13.14 -44.79 -7.59
C LEU A 410 12.66 -44.95 -6.13
N PRO A 411 13.38 -45.74 -5.30
CA PRO A 411 13.08 -45.82 -3.88
C PRO A 411 13.19 -44.46 -3.21
N GLY A 412 12.34 -44.17 -2.21
CA GLY A 412 12.34 -42.92 -1.46
C GLY A 412 13.51 -42.75 -0.50
N LEU A 413 14.73 -42.99 -0.94
CA LEU A 413 15.95 -42.91 -0.14
C LEU A 413 16.81 -41.71 -0.52
N ALA A 414 17.48 -41.12 0.49
CA ALA A 414 18.45 -40.06 0.27
C ALA A 414 19.53 -40.45 -0.75
N GLY A 415 19.81 -39.57 -1.72
CA GLY A 415 20.73 -39.79 -2.83
C GLY A 415 20.06 -40.18 -4.14
N ASN A 416 18.79 -40.61 -4.13
CA ASN A 416 18.02 -40.89 -5.33
C ASN A 416 17.51 -39.65 -6.04
N ASP A 417 17.57 -38.48 -5.40
CA ASP A 417 17.42 -37.16 -6.02
C ASP A 417 18.46 -36.94 -7.11
N ARG A 418 19.73 -37.32 -6.87
CA ARG A 418 20.80 -37.23 -7.86
C ARG A 418 20.62 -38.23 -9.01
N GLU A 419 20.22 -39.46 -8.67
CA GLU A 419 19.94 -40.49 -9.66
C GLU A 419 18.78 -40.06 -10.59
N ALA A 420 17.71 -39.45 -10.04
CA ALA A 420 16.62 -38.88 -10.83
C ALA A 420 17.13 -37.79 -11.77
N MET A 421 17.91 -36.85 -11.25
CA MET A 421 18.53 -35.75 -12.00
C MET A 421 19.39 -36.29 -13.16
N ASP A 422 20.27 -37.29 -12.89
CA ASP A 422 21.19 -37.84 -13.90
C ASP A 422 20.42 -38.62 -14.99
N ARG A 423 19.38 -39.35 -14.64
CA ARG A 423 18.52 -40.05 -15.64
C ARG A 423 17.71 -39.10 -16.49
N VAL A 424 17.17 -38.04 -15.90
CA VAL A 424 16.45 -36.99 -16.67
C VAL A 424 17.42 -36.28 -17.62
N ALA A 425 18.61 -35.90 -17.15
CA ALA A 425 19.63 -35.27 -18.00
C ALA A 425 20.06 -36.16 -19.16
N ALA A 426 20.22 -37.47 -18.93
CA ALA A 426 20.51 -38.44 -19.99
C ALA A 426 19.36 -38.58 -21.00
N ALA A 427 18.11 -38.55 -20.54
CA ALA A 427 16.95 -38.67 -21.40
C ALA A 427 16.77 -37.48 -22.36
N VAL A 428 17.19 -36.27 -21.92
CA VAL A 428 17.08 -35.05 -22.74
C VAL A 428 18.35 -34.72 -23.56
N ALA A 429 19.40 -35.55 -23.46
CA ALA A 429 20.71 -35.26 -24.08
C ALA A 429 20.64 -35.10 -25.63
N ASP A 430 19.75 -35.85 -26.29
CA ASP A 430 19.58 -35.82 -27.72
C ASP A 430 18.64 -34.70 -28.24
N LEU A 431 18.08 -33.87 -27.34
CA LEU A 431 17.14 -32.80 -27.68
C LEU A 431 17.82 -31.47 -28.02
N GLU A 432 19.16 -31.41 -28.02
CA GLU A 432 19.96 -30.20 -28.31
C GLU A 432 19.54 -28.97 -27.49
N LEU A 433 19.12 -29.16 -26.23
CA LEU A 433 18.78 -28.05 -25.32
C LEU A 433 20.03 -27.21 -25.01
N PRO A 434 19.88 -25.87 -24.83
CA PRO A 434 20.95 -25.02 -24.33
C PRO A 434 21.51 -25.54 -22.98
N PRO A 435 22.84 -25.51 -22.77
CA PRO A 435 23.46 -26.08 -21.55
C PRO A 435 22.91 -25.51 -20.24
N ASP A 436 22.62 -24.21 -20.22
CA ASP A 436 22.02 -23.52 -19.07
C ASP A 436 20.61 -24.05 -18.74
N ARG A 437 19.81 -24.38 -19.74
CA ARG A 437 18.48 -24.98 -19.56
C ARG A 437 18.57 -26.40 -19.03
N VAL A 438 19.55 -27.18 -19.49
CA VAL A 438 19.81 -28.51 -18.93
C VAL A 438 20.21 -28.42 -17.46
N ASP A 439 21.07 -27.46 -17.11
CA ASP A 439 21.51 -27.29 -15.71
C ASP A 439 20.36 -26.79 -14.80
N ARG A 440 19.50 -25.91 -15.31
CA ARG A 440 18.28 -25.47 -14.62
C ARG A 440 17.31 -26.63 -14.41
N LEU A 441 17.05 -27.44 -15.46
CA LEU A 441 16.20 -28.62 -15.37
C LEU A 441 16.74 -29.63 -14.34
N LYS A 442 18.04 -29.89 -14.35
CA LYS A 442 18.72 -30.79 -13.39
C LYS A 442 18.47 -30.32 -11.95
N THR A 443 18.64 -29.03 -11.68
CA THR A 443 18.42 -28.46 -10.35
C THR A 443 16.96 -28.60 -9.92
N ALA A 444 16.02 -28.27 -10.81
CA ALA A 444 14.59 -28.37 -10.53
C ALA A 444 14.14 -29.83 -10.26
N VAL A 445 14.64 -30.78 -11.04
CA VAL A 445 14.36 -32.23 -10.86
C VAL A 445 14.94 -32.75 -9.54
N SER A 446 16.18 -32.37 -9.20
CA SER A 446 16.79 -32.77 -7.94
C SER A 446 15.98 -32.28 -6.75
N GLU A 447 15.52 -31.05 -6.80
CA GLU A 447 14.71 -30.45 -5.71
C GLU A 447 13.31 -31.09 -5.64
N ALA A 448 12.64 -31.33 -6.77
CA ALA A 448 11.35 -32.02 -6.81
C ALA A 448 11.46 -33.47 -6.28
N ALA A 449 12.51 -34.19 -6.67
CA ALA A 449 12.78 -35.54 -6.15
C ALA A 449 13.10 -35.53 -4.67
N MET A 450 13.85 -34.54 -4.16
CA MET A 450 14.12 -34.39 -2.74
C MET A 450 12.83 -34.15 -1.95
N ASN A 451 11.93 -33.32 -2.46
CA ASN A 451 10.61 -33.10 -1.87
C ASN A 451 9.78 -34.40 -1.83
N ALA A 452 9.78 -35.19 -2.90
CA ALA A 452 9.13 -36.50 -2.96
C ALA A 452 9.72 -37.51 -1.93
N ILE A 453 11.02 -37.44 -1.70
CA ILE A 453 11.70 -38.26 -0.69
C ILE A 453 11.38 -37.79 0.75
N GLU A 454 11.43 -36.50 1.01
CA GLU A 454 11.24 -35.97 2.36
C GLU A 454 9.76 -35.98 2.79
N TYR A 455 8.84 -35.57 1.91
CA TYR A 455 7.41 -35.40 2.22
C TYR A 455 6.56 -36.58 1.77
N GLY A 456 6.83 -37.15 0.61
CA GLY A 456 6.08 -38.29 0.07
C GLY A 456 6.46 -39.60 0.73
N SER A 457 7.73 -39.99 0.70
CA SER A 457 8.19 -41.31 1.19
C SER A 457 8.77 -41.28 2.60
N HIS A 458 9.09 -40.15 3.19
CA HIS A 458 9.74 -39.99 4.50
C HIS A 458 11.05 -40.77 4.63
N GLY A 459 11.82 -40.87 3.55
CA GLY A 459 13.07 -41.61 3.52
C GLY A 459 12.90 -43.15 3.55
N ARG A 460 11.74 -43.67 3.17
CA ARG A 460 11.43 -45.10 3.18
C ARG A 460 11.68 -45.76 1.83
N ALA A 461 12.46 -46.80 1.79
CA ALA A 461 12.80 -47.54 0.58
C ALA A 461 11.61 -48.28 -0.07
N ASP A 462 10.60 -48.63 0.74
CA ASP A 462 9.39 -49.35 0.30
C ASP A 462 8.31 -48.44 -0.26
N VAL A 463 8.52 -47.11 -0.23
CA VAL A 463 7.63 -46.10 -0.81
C VAL A 463 8.39 -45.37 -1.93
N PRO A 464 8.32 -45.85 -3.16
CA PRO A 464 9.00 -45.24 -4.28
C PRO A 464 8.29 -43.97 -4.75
N PHE A 465 9.01 -43.13 -5.50
CA PHE A 465 8.48 -42.07 -6.32
C PHE A 465 8.75 -42.35 -7.80
N ASP A 466 7.85 -41.87 -8.68
CA ASP A 466 7.90 -42.09 -10.12
C ASP A 466 8.32 -40.82 -10.84
N VAL A 467 9.11 -40.97 -11.91
CA VAL A 467 9.56 -39.87 -12.75
C VAL A 467 9.27 -40.18 -14.20
N ASP A 468 8.46 -39.35 -14.84
CA ASP A 468 8.13 -39.40 -16.28
C ASP A 468 8.78 -38.21 -16.99
N VAL A 469 9.48 -38.49 -18.10
CA VAL A 469 10.04 -37.45 -18.97
C VAL A 469 9.36 -37.53 -20.31
N LEU A 470 8.68 -36.45 -20.68
CA LEU A 470 7.90 -36.33 -21.90
C LEU A 470 8.49 -35.18 -22.74
N VAL A 471 8.38 -35.28 -24.05
CA VAL A 471 8.76 -34.20 -24.98
C VAL A 471 7.60 -33.89 -25.91
N THR A 472 7.37 -32.60 -26.08
CA THR A 472 6.47 -32.04 -27.09
C THR A 472 7.30 -31.33 -28.19
N PRO A 473 6.72 -30.84 -29.25
CA PRO A 473 7.43 -30.02 -30.23
C PRO A 473 8.12 -28.78 -29.63
N THR A 474 7.53 -28.21 -28.56
CA THR A 474 7.97 -26.94 -27.94
C THR A 474 8.63 -27.10 -26.60
N ASP A 475 8.33 -28.18 -25.84
CA ASP A 475 8.70 -28.27 -24.42
C ASP A 475 9.26 -29.65 -24.07
N VAL A 476 10.05 -29.66 -22.98
CA VAL A 476 10.34 -30.85 -22.17
C VAL A 476 9.51 -30.78 -20.90
N ILE A 477 8.83 -31.86 -20.57
CA ILE A 477 7.97 -31.98 -19.39
C ILE A 477 8.52 -33.10 -18.51
N VAL A 478 8.78 -32.82 -17.24
CA VAL A 478 9.17 -33.82 -16.24
C VAL A 478 8.12 -33.86 -15.15
N ARG A 479 7.55 -35.04 -14.91
CA ARG A 479 6.59 -35.29 -13.83
C ARG A 479 7.27 -36.10 -12.74
N VAL A 480 7.21 -35.64 -11.51
CA VAL A 480 7.67 -36.37 -10.33
C VAL A 480 6.44 -36.65 -9.46
N THR A 481 6.09 -37.95 -9.38
CA THR A 481 4.89 -38.39 -8.65
C THR A 481 5.28 -39.16 -7.41
N ASP A 482 4.77 -38.72 -6.25
CA ASP A 482 4.97 -39.40 -4.96
C ASP A 482 3.64 -39.82 -4.33
N ARG A 483 3.72 -40.59 -3.23
CA ARG A 483 2.58 -40.93 -2.39
C ARG A 483 2.49 -39.95 -1.25
N ALA A 484 1.48 -39.07 -1.25
CA ALA A 484 1.23 -38.05 -0.26
C ALA A 484 0.86 -38.65 1.12
N LEU A 485 1.82 -39.25 1.81
CA LEU A 485 1.61 -39.90 3.13
C LEU A 485 1.38 -38.89 4.27
N SER A 486 1.70 -37.60 4.09
CA SER A 486 1.66 -36.58 5.15
C SER A 486 0.74 -35.40 4.85
N GLY A 487 -0.09 -35.46 3.81
CA GLY A 487 -0.84 -34.32 3.30
C GLY A 487 -0.07 -33.55 2.22
N PRO A 488 -0.73 -32.62 1.53
CA PRO A 488 -0.13 -31.90 0.42
C PRO A 488 1.13 -31.14 0.85
N VAL A 489 2.13 -31.11 -0.03
CA VAL A 489 3.30 -30.23 0.15
C VAL A 489 2.77 -28.79 0.32
N PRO A 490 3.26 -28.02 1.30
CA PRO A 490 2.87 -26.61 1.44
C PRO A 490 3.11 -25.91 0.11
N THR A 491 2.03 -25.42 -0.49
CA THR A 491 2.04 -24.70 -1.79
C THR A 491 2.52 -23.26 -1.65
N ASP A 492 2.93 -22.85 -0.46
CA ASP A 492 3.39 -21.50 -0.16
C ASP A 492 4.91 -21.48 0.04
N PRO A 493 5.71 -21.09 -0.98
CA PRO A 493 7.13 -20.91 -0.80
C PRO A 493 7.37 -19.68 0.09
N GLU A 494 7.85 -19.87 1.32
CA GLU A 494 8.37 -18.75 2.12
C GLU A 494 9.46 -18.04 1.31
N THR A 495 9.25 -16.77 0.99
CA THR A 495 10.26 -15.95 0.31
C THR A 495 11.55 -15.96 1.13
N PRO A 496 12.71 -16.31 0.51
CA PRO A 496 13.97 -16.40 1.20
C PRO A 496 14.38 -15.08 1.84
N ASP A 497 14.48 -15.02 3.17
CA ASP A 497 15.03 -13.89 3.90
C ASP A 497 16.37 -14.30 4.54
N LEU A 498 17.47 -13.81 3.95
CA LEU A 498 18.82 -14.15 4.36
C LEU A 498 19.13 -13.66 5.79
N GLU A 499 18.56 -12.52 6.21
CA GLU A 499 18.77 -11.97 7.56
C GLU A 499 18.03 -12.80 8.61
N ARG A 500 16.80 -13.23 8.33
CA ARG A 500 16.01 -14.11 9.21
C ARG A 500 16.64 -15.52 9.31
N LYS A 501 17.25 -16.01 8.23
CA LYS A 501 17.98 -17.28 8.22
C LYS A 501 19.24 -17.22 9.08
N LEU A 502 20.02 -16.13 8.99
CA LEU A 502 21.21 -15.90 9.81
C LEU A 502 20.86 -15.69 11.29
N ALA A 503 19.66 -15.17 11.57
CA ALA A 503 19.12 -15.00 12.92
C ALA A 503 18.56 -16.31 13.53
N GLY A 504 18.41 -17.38 12.73
CA GLY A 504 17.84 -18.67 13.17
C GLY A 504 16.32 -18.68 13.26
N ASP A 505 15.65 -17.61 12.77
CA ASP A 505 14.19 -17.44 12.83
C ASP A 505 13.45 -18.03 11.62
N GLN A 506 14.18 -18.43 10.57
CA GLN A 506 13.64 -19.12 9.40
C GLN A 506 14.28 -20.51 9.27
N LYS A 507 13.44 -21.54 9.18
CA LYS A 507 13.94 -22.92 9.00
C LYS A 507 14.59 -23.04 7.62
N PRO A 508 15.69 -23.84 7.46
CA PRO A 508 16.32 -24.08 6.15
C PRO A 508 15.41 -24.79 5.15
N ARG A 509 14.24 -25.28 5.57
CA ARG A 509 13.27 -26.06 4.82
C ARG A 509 12.12 -25.16 4.37
N GLY A 510 11.78 -25.22 3.08
CA GLY A 510 10.67 -24.46 2.47
C GLY A 510 11.05 -23.67 1.21
N TRP A 511 12.33 -23.69 0.82
CA TRP A 511 12.80 -22.96 -0.37
C TRP A 511 12.74 -23.78 -1.67
N GLY A 512 12.42 -25.08 -1.56
CA GLY A 512 12.46 -26.01 -2.70
C GLY A 512 11.53 -25.57 -3.85
N LEU A 513 10.27 -25.30 -3.56
CA LEU A 513 9.31 -24.85 -4.58
C LEU A 513 9.70 -23.49 -5.17
N PHE A 514 10.16 -22.55 -4.35
CA PHE A 514 10.67 -21.25 -4.82
C PHE A 514 11.86 -21.42 -5.78
N LEU A 515 12.80 -22.30 -5.46
CA LEU A 515 13.93 -22.61 -6.35
C LEU A 515 13.46 -23.25 -7.65
N ILE A 516 12.54 -24.20 -7.60
CA ILE A 516 11.99 -24.85 -8.78
C ILE A 516 11.30 -23.80 -9.68
N GLU A 517 10.47 -22.93 -9.12
CA GLU A 517 9.73 -21.90 -9.85
C GLU A 517 10.65 -20.96 -10.65
N HIS A 518 11.86 -20.67 -10.11
CA HIS A 518 12.86 -19.84 -10.78
C HIS A 518 13.77 -20.61 -11.75
N MET A 519 13.71 -21.95 -11.77
CA MET A 519 14.56 -22.80 -12.59
C MET A 519 13.83 -23.34 -13.84
N VAL A 520 12.50 -23.31 -13.88
CA VAL A 520 11.69 -23.83 -15.00
C VAL A 520 10.76 -22.75 -15.55
N ASP A 521 10.28 -22.93 -16.76
CA ASP A 521 9.37 -21.98 -17.42
C ASP A 521 7.93 -22.11 -16.90
N ALA A 522 7.54 -23.27 -16.34
CA ALA A 522 6.30 -23.46 -15.60
C ALA A 522 6.39 -24.64 -14.64
N ILE A 523 5.72 -24.53 -13.50
CA ILE A 523 5.54 -25.60 -12.50
C ILE A 523 4.04 -25.77 -12.23
N ASP A 524 3.60 -27.02 -12.10
CA ASP A 524 2.25 -27.37 -11.63
C ASP A 524 2.34 -28.44 -10.56
N VAL A 525 1.50 -28.34 -9.53
CA VAL A 525 1.42 -29.31 -8.45
C VAL A 525 -0.02 -29.78 -8.33
N SER A 526 -0.26 -31.03 -8.66
CA SER A 526 -1.57 -31.67 -8.59
C SER A 526 -1.59 -32.80 -7.58
N ALA A 527 -2.71 -32.98 -6.87
CA ALA A 527 -2.93 -34.08 -5.95
C ALA A 527 -4.15 -34.90 -6.40
N ASP A 528 -4.00 -36.22 -6.43
CA ASP A 528 -5.10 -37.17 -6.62
C ASP A 528 -5.44 -37.77 -5.26
N GLU A 529 -6.47 -37.23 -4.62
CA GLU A 529 -6.95 -37.71 -3.32
C GLU A 529 -7.44 -39.18 -3.37
N ALA A 530 -7.98 -39.63 -4.51
CA ALA A 530 -8.47 -40.99 -4.67
C ALA A 530 -7.34 -42.01 -4.80
N ALA A 531 -6.24 -41.63 -5.45
CA ALA A 531 -5.03 -42.43 -5.57
C ALA A 531 -4.05 -42.24 -4.39
N GLY A 532 -4.21 -41.16 -3.60
CA GLY A 532 -3.30 -40.77 -2.54
C GLY A 532 -1.91 -40.41 -3.08
N THR A 533 -1.84 -39.76 -4.24
CA THR A 533 -0.60 -39.36 -4.90
C THR A 533 -0.56 -37.86 -5.13
N GLN A 534 0.64 -37.31 -5.15
CA GLN A 534 0.91 -35.94 -5.56
C GLN A 534 1.89 -35.94 -6.73
N THR A 535 1.66 -35.09 -7.71
CA THR A 535 2.52 -34.94 -8.90
C THR A 535 3.01 -33.52 -9.02
N VAL A 536 4.31 -33.33 -9.09
CA VAL A 536 4.97 -32.07 -9.46
C VAL A 536 5.34 -32.16 -10.92
N THR A 537 4.79 -31.28 -11.74
CA THR A 537 5.05 -31.19 -13.20
C THR A 537 5.94 -29.98 -13.47
N LEU A 538 7.11 -30.22 -14.05
CA LEU A 538 8.11 -29.24 -14.44
C LEU A 538 8.10 -29.10 -15.95
N ARG A 539 8.09 -27.88 -16.48
CA ARG A 539 8.13 -27.62 -17.92
C ARG A 539 9.27 -26.69 -18.27
N ILE A 540 10.02 -27.03 -19.31
CA ILE A 540 11.08 -26.19 -19.87
C ILE A 540 10.94 -26.14 -21.39
N ALA A 541 10.94 -24.94 -21.99
CA ALA A 541 10.84 -24.75 -23.44
C ALA A 541 12.13 -25.21 -24.15
N ARG A 542 12.01 -25.77 -25.35
CA ARG A 542 13.12 -26.31 -26.13
C ARG A 542 13.92 -25.25 -26.88
N GLU A 543 13.27 -24.18 -27.29
CA GLU A 543 13.92 -23.05 -27.96
C GLU A 543 13.93 -21.81 -27.04
N GLU A 544 14.99 -21.02 -27.08
CA GLU A 544 14.96 -19.67 -26.51
C GLU A 544 13.89 -18.86 -27.25
N LYS A 545 12.92 -18.29 -26.54
CA LYS A 545 12.13 -17.20 -27.10
C LYS A 545 13.12 -16.11 -27.50
N ARG A 546 13.39 -15.95 -28.80
CA ARG A 546 14.20 -14.84 -29.30
C ARG A 546 13.48 -13.56 -28.88
N HIS A 547 14.12 -12.81 -28.01
CA HIS A 547 13.81 -11.40 -27.83
C HIS A 547 14.26 -10.68 -29.10
N ASP A 548 13.34 -10.48 -30.05
CA ASP A 548 13.49 -9.51 -31.14
C ASP A 548 12.80 -8.21 -30.73
#